data_85dee787f34d944bf1d94f1907b9e4ca
#
_entry.id   85dee787f34d944bf1d94f1907b9e4ca
#
_cell.length_a   1.000
_cell.length_b   1.000
_cell.length_c   1.000
_cell.angle_alpha   90.00
_cell.angle_beta   90.00
_cell.angle_gamma   90.00
#
_symmetry.space_group_name_H-M   'P 1'
#
loop_
_entity.id
_entity.type
_entity.pdbx_description
1 polymer ?
#
loop_
_entity_poly.entity_id
_entity_poly.type
_entity_poly.pdbx_seq_one_letter_code
_entity_poly.pdbx_strand_id
1 'polypeptide(L)'
;MLEAGKILDLSAIKAILPHRNPILMLDRVQVLEEGHLVGVKNLSINEPFFQGHFPGHPIMPGVLQIEAMKQLAEIAVRETLDPSGKGDVYLWKLSKAKFRNPNTPGDRAKVEVTVNGIEDGAASITGSVSNSCGVTCEAQFTLKMREKSAPTAMPQLFTEYDRANGFDREITAVTEVMPHRFPFLLIDGIKTMDDAHAVAVKNLTGGEAMFMHTAEDYAVMPETILCEIMAQAGCACVLARPENNGKLGLFAALMDAESFAPVYPGDQLVVEVDLPPARKSFGKGTGRIFVDGKMAFTSSLMFAIVDPA
;
A
#
# COMPACT_ATOMS: atom_id res chain seq x y z
N MET A 1 -17.83 8.31 -20.55
CA MET A 1 -18.36 7.50 -19.40
C MET A 1 -18.55 6.06 -19.84
N LEU A 2 -18.23 5.10 -18.95
CA LEU A 2 -18.38 3.68 -19.25
C LEU A 2 -19.86 3.27 -19.17
N GLU A 3 -20.35 2.55 -20.18
CA GLU A 3 -21.75 2.10 -20.26
C GLU A 3 -22.03 0.98 -19.25
N ALA A 4 -23.20 0.99 -18.63
CA ALA A 4 -23.68 -0.09 -17.77
C ALA A 4 -23.73 -1.44 -18.52
N GLY A 5 -23.34 -2.52 -17.85
CA GLY A 5 -23.24 -3.84 -18.44
C GLY A 5 -21.91 -4.13 -19.17
N LYS A 6 -21.08 -3.10 -19.43
CA LYS A 6 -19.78 -3.28 -20.11
C LYS A 6 -18.84 -4.13 -19.27
N ILE A 7 -18.20 -5.10 -19.95
CA ILE A 7 -17.14 -5.94 -19.36
C ILE A 7 -15.80 -5.48 -19.94
N LEU A 8 -14.84 -5.24 -19.06
CA LEU A 8 -13.45 -4.92 -19.42
C LEU A 8 -12.58 -6.15 -19.16
N ASP A 9 -11.93 -6.62 -20.19
CA ASP A 9 -10.85 -7.61 -20.10
C ASP A 9 -9.53 -6.94 -19.70
N LEU A 10 -8.49 -7.74 -19.55
CA LEU A 10 -7.17 -7.24 -19.15
C LEU A 10 -6.60 -6.19 -20.13
N SER A 11 -6.89 -6.32 -21.43
CA SER A 11 -6.42 -5.35 -22.44
C SER A 11 -7.11 -4.00 -22.27
N ALA A 12 -8.43 -4.02 -22.09
CA ALA A 12 -9.22 -2.82 -21.85
C ALA A 12 -8.85 -2.13 -20.51
N ILE A 13 -8.61 -2.92 -19.46
CA ILE A 13 -8.12 -2.41 -18.17
C ILE A 13 -6.78 -1.68 -18.35
N LYS A 14 -5.81 -2.31 -19.04
CA LYS A 14 -4.49 -1.71 -19.31
C LYS A 14 -4.54 -0.48 -20.23
N ALA A 15 -5.58 -0.33 -21.02
CA ALA A 15 -5.78 0.86 -21.85
C ALA A 15 -6.28 2.08 -21.03
N ILE A 16 -6.94 1.82 -19.89
CA ILE A 16 -7.44 2.87 -18.99
C ILE A 16 -6.42 3.17 -17.89
N LEU A 17 -5.90 2.11 -17.24
CA LEU A 17 -5.00 2.21 -16.11
C LEU A 17 -3.53 2.26 -16.54
N PRO A 18 -2.70 3.10 -15.89
CA PRO A 18 -1.26 3.08 -16.09
C PRO A 18 -0.59 1.84 -15.48
N HIS A 19 -1.26 1.15 -14.56
CA HIS A 19 -0.71 0.04 -13.80
C HIS A 19 -0.36 -1.17 -14.69
N ARG A 20 0.74 -1.83 -14.38
CA ARG A 20 1.20 -3.05 -15.06
C ARG A 20 1.51 -4.13 -14.03
N ASN A 21 1.71 -5.37 -14.49
CA ASN A 21 2.17 -6.44 -13.62
C ASN A 21 3.53 -6.08 -13.00
N PRO A 22 3.74 -6.35 -11.70
CA PRO A 22 2.88 -7.13 -10.81
C PRO A 22 1.91 -6.31 -9.95
N ILE A 23 1.90 -4.96 -10.02
CA ILE A 23 1.01 -4.14 -9.19
C ILE A 23 -0.43 -4.04 -9.72
N LEU A 24 -0.70 -4.51 -10.94
CA LEU A 24 -2.06 -4.53 -11.49
C LEU A 24 -2.90 -5.59 -10.76
N MET A 25 -3.89 -5.13 -9.98
CA MET A 25 -4.70 -5.93 -9.06
C MET A 25 -6.10 -6.26 -9.61
N LEU A 26 -6.30 -6.18 -10.92
CA LEU A 26 -7.60 -6.47 -11.57
C LEU A 26 -7.38 -7.36 -12.80
N ASP A 27 -8.10 -8.49 -12.84
CA ASP A 27 -8.07 -9.41 -13.97
C ASP A 27 -9.23 -9.18 -14.95
N ARG A 28 -10.38 -8.72 -14.42
CA ARG A 28 -11.58 -8.38 -15.19
C ARG A 28 -12.44 -7.40 -14.40
N VAL A 29 -13.17 -6.54 -15.11
CA VAL A 29 -14.08 -5.56 -14.51
C VAL A 29 -15.41 -5.58 -15.24
N GLN A 30 -16.51 -5.40 -14.50
CA GLN A 30 -17.84 -5.14 -15.02
C GLN A 30 -18.37 -3.82 -14.46
N VAL A 31 -18.90 -3.00 -15.35
CA VAL A 31 -19.64 -1.79 -14.98
C VAL A 31 -21.07 -2.20 -14.66
N LEU A 32 -21.52 -2.03 -13.43
CA LEU A 32 -22.90 -2.34 -13.03
C LEU A 32 -23.82 -1.18 -13.40
N GLU A 33 -23.42 0.03 -12.99
CA GLU A 33 -24.06 1.30 -13.32
C GLU A 33 -23.01 2.41 -13.21
N GLU A 34 -23.40 3.65 -13.52
CA GLU A 34 -22.50 4.79 -13.42
C GLU A 34 -21.96 4.94 -11.99
N GLY A 35 -20.63 4.95 -11.86
CA GLY A 35 -19.96 5.06 -10.58
C GLY A 35 -19.99 3.79 -9.73
N HIS A 36 -20.62 2.70 -10.16
CA HIS A 36 -20.65 1.42 -9.44
C HIS A 36 -20.06 0.30 -10.30
N LEU A 37 -18.88 -0.18 -9.91
CA LEU A 37 -18.13 -1.19 -10.63
C LEU A 37 -17.80 -2.39 -9.75
N VAL A 38 -17.72 -3.54 -10.38
CA VAL A 38 -17.21 -4.75 -9.76
C VAL A 38 -16.03 -5.30 -10.57
N GLY A 39 -14.98 -5.70 -9.86
CA GLY A 39 -13.81 -6.33 -10.44
C GLY A 39 -13.51 -7.69 -9.81
N VAL A 40 -12.63 -8.43 -10.41
CA VAL A 40 -12.12 -9.68 -9.88
C VAL A 40 -10.60 -9.74 -9.95
N LYS A 41 -9.97 -10.23 -8.88
CA LYS A 41 -8.59 -10.67 -8.83
C LYS A 41 -8.56 -12.14 -8.44
N ASN A 42 -8.00 -12.99 -9.30
CA ASN A 42 -7.75 -14.38 -8.97
C ASN A 42 -6.41 -14.47 -8.23
N LEU A 43 -6.39 -15.17 -7.11
CA LEU A 43 -5.21 -15.30 -6.27
C LEU A 43 -4.52 -16.63 -6.54
N SER A 44 -3.52 -16.60 -7.41
CA SER A 44 -2.65 -17.74 -7.69
C SER A 44 -1.47 -17.75 -6.72
N ILE A 45 -1.01 -18.93 -6.30
CA ILE A 45 0.25 -19.07 -5.55
C ILE A 45 1.46 -18.47 -6.29
N ASN A 46 1.33 -18.25 -7.60
CA ASN A 46 2.36 -17.63 -8.42
C ASN A 46 2.38 -16.09 -8.34
N GLU A 47 1.46 -15.47 -7.59
CA GLU A 47 1.55 -14.04 -7.30
C GLU A 47 2.82 -13.76 -6.48
N PRO A 48 3.70 -12.82 -6.94
CA PRO A 48 5.00 -12.61 -6.30
C PRO A 48 4.92 -12.30 -4.82
N PHE A 49 3.91 -11.57 -4.37
CA PHE A 49 3.77 -11.18 -2.97
C PHE A 49 3.60 -12.36 -2.00
N PHE A 50 3.07 -13.51 -2.45
CA PHE A 50 2.93 -14.69 -1.60
C PHE A 50 4.26 -15.33 -1.20
N GLN A 51 5.34 -15.06 -1.98
CA GLN A 51 6.67 -15.55 -1.62
C GLN A 51 7.22 -14.86 -0.36
N GLY A 52 6.82 -13.61 -0.14
CA GLY A 52 7.30 -12.77 0.95
C GLY A 52 6.28 -12.51 2.06
N HIS A 53 4.98 -12.70 1.81
CA HIS A 53 3.93 -12.36 2.76
C HIS A 53 2.92 -13.52 2.98
N PHE A 54 3.28 -14.59 3.72
CA PHE A 54 4.55 -14.90 4.38
C PHE A 54 5.04 -16.28 3.94
N PRO A 55 6.36 -16.57 3.97
CA PRO A 55 6.86 -17.91 3.73
C PRO A 55 6.17 -18.94 4.61
N GLY A 56 5.61 -20.00 4.00
CA GLY A 56 4.87 -21.03 4.72
C GLY A 56 3.44 -20.66 5.16
N HIS A 57 3.06 -19.39 5.09
CA HIS A 57 1.72 -18.91 5.45
C HIS A 57 1.26 -17.79 4.49
N PRO A 58 0.98 -18.13 3.21
CA PRO A 58 0.73 -17.14 2.18
C PRO A 58 -0.64 -16.45 2.38
N ILE A 59 -0.59 -15.15 2.63
CA ILE A 59 -1.76 -14.26 2.77
C ILE A 59 -1.56 -13.07 1.84
N MET A 60 -2.60 -12.66 1.12
CA MET A 60 -2.56 -11.42 0.34
C MET A 60 -2.38 -10.22 1.28
N PRO A 61 -1.38 -9.36 1.05
CA PRO A 61 -1.21 -8.13 1.83
C PRO A 61 -2.47 -7.28 1.84
N GLY A 62 -2.85 -6.79 3.02
CA GLY A 62 -4.07 -5.97 3.18
C GLY A 62 -4.06 -4.72 2.30
N VAL A 63 -2.91 -4.08 2.17
CA VAL A 63 -2.72 -2.88 1.33
C VAL A 63 -2.97 -3.14 -0.16
N LEU A 64 -2.72 -4.36 -0.65
CA LEU A 64 -3.02 -4.74 -2.03
C LEU A 64 -4.52 -4.93 -2.28
N GLN A 65 -5.32 -5.21 -1.26
CA GLN A 65 -6.78 -5.17 -1.37
C GLN A 65 -7.27 -3.73 -1.53
N ILE A 66 -6.67 -2.77 -0.82
CA ILE A 66 -6.96 -1.34 -1.01
C ILE A 66 -6.52 -0.90 -2.40
N GLU A 67 -5.35 -1.35 -2.87
CA GLU A 67 -4.86 -1.05 -4.21
C GLU A 67 -5.82 -1.57 -5.30
N ALA A 68 -6.38 -2.76 -5.13
CA ALA A 68 -7.39 -3.29 -6.04
C ALA A 68 -8.66 -2.39 -6.09
N MET A 69 -9.14 -1.93 -4.92
CA MET A 69 -10.27 -0.99 -4.84
C MET A 69 -9.91 0.37 -5.46
N LYS A 70 -8.70 0.89 -5.20
CA LYS A 70 -8.21 2.14 -5.79
C LYS A 70 -8.19 2.07 -7.32
N GLN A 71 -7.62 1.00 -7.89
CA GLN A 71 -7.57 0.79 -9.32
C GLN A 71 -8.96 0.66 -9.96
N LEU A 72 -9.88 -0.04 -9.30
CA LEU A 72 -11.26 -0.16 -9.77
C LEU A 72 -11.98 1.19 -9.74
N ALA A 73 -11.80 1.97 -8.68
CA ALA A 73 -12.34 3.31 -8.57
C ALA A 73 -11.71 4.27 -9.60
N GLU A 74 -10.41 4.15 -9.85
CA GLU A 74 -9.72 4.94 -10.88
C GLU A 74 -10.33 4.70 -12.26
N ILE A 75 -10.70 3.46 -12.62
CA ILE A 75 -11.42 3.17 -13.86
C ILE A 75 -12.74 3.95 -13.93
N ALA A 76 -13.47 4.06 -12.82
CA ALA A 76 -14.75 4.75 -12.76
C ALA A 76 -14.64 6.27 -12.93
N VAL A 77 -13.57 6.87 -12.37
CA VAL A 77 -13.48 8.34 -12.26
C VAL A 77 -12.45 8.98 -13.18
N ARG A 78 -11.62 8.20 -13.89
CA ARG A 78 -10.47 8.70 -14.63
C ARG A 78 -10.86 9.74 -15.69
N GLU A 79 -11.89 9.48 -16.50
CA GLU A 79 -12.34 10.44 -17.51
C GLU A 79 -12.79 11.78 -16.90
N THR A 80 -13.33 11.75 -15.68
CA THR A 80 -13.81 12.96 -14.99
C THR A 80 -12.68 13.71 -14.30
N LEU A 81 -11.78 12.99 -13.60
CA LEU A 81 -10.68 13.60 -12.87
C LEU A 81 -9.53 14.02 -13.78
N ASP A 82 -9.28 13.26 -14.85
CA ASP A 82 -8.20 13.47 -15.80
C ASP A 82 -8.69 13.39 -17.26
N PRO A 83 -9.49 14.35 -17.73
CA PRO A 83 -9.98 14.35 -19.12
C PRO A 83 -8.86 14.39 -20.16
N SER A 84 -7.67 14.88 -19.77
CA SER A 84 -6.51 14.97 -20.66
C SER A 84 -5.80 13.62 -20.85
N GLY A 85 -5.99 12.68 -19.93
CA GLY A 85 -5.27 11.40 -19.85
C GLY A 85 -3.79 11.54 -19.49
N LYS A 86 -3.33 12.75 -19.13
CA LYS A 86 -1.92 13.06 -18.87
C LYS A 86 -1.58 13.14 -17.38
N GLY A 87 -2.58 13.18 -16.52
CA GLY A 87 -2.42 13.26 -15.08
C GLY A 87 -2.14 11.91 -14.44
N ASP A 88 -1.84 11.96 -13.16
CA ASP A 88 -1.74 10.84 -12.24
C ASP A 88 -2.93 10.88 -11.28
N VAL A 89 -3.80 9.88 -11.35
CA VAL A 89 -4.91 9.72 -10.40
C VAL A 89 -4.41 8.92 -9.22
N TYR A 90 -4.35 9.53 -8.07
CA TYR A 90 -3.69 8.98 -6.88
C TYR A 90 -4.62 8.91 -5.68
N LEU A 91 -4.26 8.10 -4.70
CA LEU A 91 -4.91 8.03 -3.40
C LEU A 91 -4.52 9.25 -2.55
N TRP A 92 -5.39 10.28 -2.55
CA TRP A 92 -5.14 11.46 -1.76
C TRP A 92 -5.32 11.22 -0.28
N LYS A 93 -6.48 10.61 0.09
CA LYS A 93 -6.81 10.30 1.48
C LYS A 93 -7.44 8.93 1.62
N LEU A 94 -7.08 8.21 2.67
CA LEU A 94 -7.78 7.04 3.15
C LEU A 94 -8.36 7.35 4.52
N SER A 95 -9.67 7.56 4.60
CA SER A 95 -10.35 7.84 5.87
C SER A 95 -10.32 6.62 6.78
N LYS A 96 -10.58 5.44 6.20
CA LYS A 96 -10.56 4.18 6.95
C LYS A 96 -10.50 2.96 6.03
N ALA A 97 -9.70 1.99 6.42
CA ALA A 97 -9.80 0.62 5.92
C ALA A 97 -9.86 -0.36 7.09
N LYS A 98 -10.67 -1.39 6.99
CA LYS A 98 -10.79 -2.48 7.97
C LYS A 98 -10.51 -3.81 7.29
N PHE A 99 -9.63 -4.58 7.87
CA PHE A 99 -9.31 -5.94 7.43
C PHE A 99 -10.02 -6.95 8.34
N ARG A 100 -10.65 -7.97 7.73
CA ARG A 100 -11.50 -8.92 8.46
C ARG A 100 -11.02 -10.35 8.29
N ASN A 101 -11.05 -10.86 7.09
CA ASN A 101 -10.67 -12.22 6.74
C ASN A 101 -9.48 -12.21 5.79
N PRO A 102 -8.59 -13.18 5.84
CA PRO A 102 -7.49 -13.30 4.89
C PRO A 102 -8.00 -13.67 3.49
N ASN A 103 -7.27 -13.25 2.48
CA ASN A 103 -7.33 -13.80 1.13
C ASN A 103 -6.07 -14.65 0.92
N THR A 104 -6.24 -15.89 0.46
CA THR A 104 -5.18 -16.89 0.32
C THR A 104 -5.09 -17.41 -1.12
N PRO A 105 -4.00 -18.10 -1.50
CA PRO A 105 -3.92 -18.75 -2.81
C PRO A 105 -5.10 -19.69 -3.07
N GLY A 106 -5.71 -19.58 -4.24
CA GLY A 106 -6.92 -20.31 -4.61
C GLY A 106 -8.21 -19.52 -4.45
N ASP A 107 -8.20 -18.43 -3.68
CA ASP A 107 -9.35 -17.53 -3.56
C ASP A 107 -9.56 -16.74 -4.86
N ARG A 108 -10.78 -16.26 -4.99
CA ARG A 108 -11.19 -15.29 -6.00
C ARG A 108 -11.72 -14.06 -5.29
N ALA A 109 -10.90 -13.02 -5.24
CA ALA A 109 -11.28 -11.77 -4.61
C ALA A 109 -12.24 -10.98 -5.54
N LYS A 110 -13.48 -10.78 -5.10
CA LYS A 110 -14.44 -9.84 -5.69
C LYS A 110 -14.15 -8.46 -5.11
N VAL A 111 -13.86 -7.50 -5.96
CA VAL A 111 -13.62 -6.09 -5.61
C VAL A 111 -14.84 -5.29 -6.05
N GLU A 112 -15.38 -4.46 -5.19
CA GLU A 112 -16.56 -3.65 -5.50
C GLU A 112 -16.34 -2.22 -5.02
N VAL A 113 -16.68 -1.23 -5.84
CA VAL A 113 -16.55 0.19 -5.48
C VAL A 113 -17.78 0.97 -5.93
N THR A 114 -18.11 1.97 -5.13
CA THR A 114 -19.14 2.99 -5.44
C THR A 114 -18.51 4.38 -5.32
N VAL A 115 -18.66 5.19 -6.35
CA VAL A 115 -18.34 6.61 -6.35
C VAL A 115 -19.48 7.35 -5.68
N ASN A 116 -19.25 7.90 -4.49
CA ASN A 116 -20.28 8.59 -3.69
C ASN A 116 -20.52 10.03 -4.20
N GLY A 117 -19.54 10.60 -4.88
CA GLY A 117 -19.59 11.95 -5.46
C GLY A 117 -18.20 12.45 -5.85
N ILE A 118 -18.18 13.47 -6.71
CA ILE A 118 -16.97 14.17 -7.13
C ILE A 118 -17.19 15.65 -6.87
N GLU A 119 -16.41 16.25 -5.96
CA GLU A 119 -16.47 17.65 -5.59
C GLU A 119 -15.05 18.22 -5.54
N ASP A 120 -14.86 19.42 -6.06
CA ASP A 120 -13.57 20.14 -6.08
C ASP A 120 -12.39 19.29 -6.60
N GLY A 121 -12.64 18.48 -7.64
CA GLY A 121 -11.64 17.59 -8.22
C GLY A 121 -11.24 16.41 -7.33
N ALA A 122 -12.03 16.09 -6.31
CA ALA A 122 -11.86 14.96 -5.40
C ALA A 122 -13.03 13.98 -5.53
N ALA A 123 -12.75 12.72 -5.84
CA ALA A 123 -13.73 11.65 -5.89
C ALA A 123 -13.78 10.89 -4.57
N SER A 124 -14.93 10.88 -3.92
CA SER A 124 -15.19 10.12 -2.69
C SER A 124 -15.66 8.71 -3.01
N ILE A 125 -15.01 7.71 -2.47
CA ILE A 125 -15.21 6.29 -2.80
C ILE A 125 -15.49 5.47 -1.55
N THR A 126 -16.43 4.54 -1.68
CA THR A 126 -16.60 3.42 -0.76
C THR A 126 -16.32 2.13 -1.52
N GLY A 127 -15.51 1.25 -0.93
CA GLY A 127 -15.17 -0.03 -1.56
C GLY A 127 -15.11 -1.19 -0.59
N SER A 128 -15.23 -2.39 -1.15
CA SER A 128 -15.07 -3.65 -0.42
C SER A 128 -14.37 -4.70 -1.27
N VAL A 129 -13.69 -5.62 -0.59
CA VAL A 129 -13.17 -6.86 -1.15
C VAL A 129 -13.80 -8.02 -0.39
N SER A 130 -14.22 -9.05 -1.11
CA SER A 130 -14.81 -10.26 -0.53
C SER A 130 -14.32 -11.51 -1.26
N ASN A 131 -14.34 -12.64 -0.56
CA ASN A 131 -14.15 -13.98 -1.11
C ASN A 131 -15.31 -14.90 -0.69
N SER A 132 -15.17 -16.21 -0.88
CA SER A 132 -16.19 -17.18 -0.51
C SER A 132 -16.54 -17.22 1.00
N CYS A 133 -15.62 -16.72 1.85
CA CYS A 133 -15.80 -16.63 3.30
C CYS A 133 -16.46 -15.30 3.77
N GLY A 134 -16.74 -14.39 2.84
CA GLY A 134 -17.36 -13.09 3.14
C GLY A 134 -16.41 -11.92 2.89
N VAL A 135 -16.70 -10.78 3.53
CA VAL A 135 -15.91 -9.55 3.38
C VAL A 135 -14.53 -9.73 3.99
N THR A 136 -13.50 -9.39 3.20
CA THR A 136 -12.09 -9.45 3.60
C THR A 136 -11.51 -8.06 3.90
N CYS A 137 -11.95 -7.04 3.17
CA CYS A 137 -11.58 -5.65 3.39
C CYS A 137 -12.73 -4.70 3.06
N GLU A 138 -12.86 -3.62 3.82
CA GLU A 138 -13.74 -2.47 3.51
C GLU A 138 -12.94 -1.20 3.63
N ALA A 139 -13.12 -0.25 2.70
CA ALA A 139 -12.42 1.02 2.73
C ALA A 139 -13.30 2.20 2.31
N GLN A 140 -12.96 3.38 2.85
CA GLN A 140 -13.47 4.69 2.44
C GLN A 140 -12.27 5.58 2.13
N PHE A 141 -12.19 6.08 0.91
CA PHE A 141 -11.04 6.84 0.44
C PHE A 141 -11.42 7.88 -0.60
N THR A 142 -10.48 8.77 -0.88
CA THR A 142 -10.66 9.86 -1.84
C THR A 142 -9.53 9.81 -2.86
N LEU A 143 -9.89 9.86 -4.13
CA LEU A 143 -8.96 10.01 -5.25
C LEU A 143 -8.92 11.47 -5.71
N LYS A 144 -7.74 11.92 -6.10
CA LYS A 144 -7.51 13.18 -6.82
C LYS A 144 -6.61 12.97 -8.01
N MET A 145 -6.56 13.95 -8.89
CA MET A 145 -5.59 14.04 -9.96
C MET A 145 -4.50 15.03 -9.58
N ARG A 146 -3.25 14.70 -9.90
CA ARG A 146 -2.09 15.61 -9.89
C ARG A 146 -1.43 15.60 -11.26
N GLU A 147 -0.74 16.69 -11.60
CA GLU A 147 0.11 16.70 -12.78
C GLU A 147 1.28 15.73 -12.56
N LYS A 148 1.62 14.98 -13.62
CA LYS A 148 2.83 14.16 -13.59
C LYS A 148 4.03 15.10 -13.56
N SER A 149 4.80 15.04 -12.49
CA SER A 149 6.01 15.83 -12.32
C SER A 149 7.23 14.90 -12.21
N ALA A 150 8.34 15.32 -12.79
CA ALA A 150 9.64 14.75 -12.44
C ALA A 150 10.11 15.35 -11.10
N PRO A 151 11.01 14.67 -10.38
CA PRO A 151 11.69 15.28 -9.24
C PRO A 151 12.28 16.62 -9.66
N THR A 152 11.82 17.72 -9.08
CA THR A 152 12.21 19.09 -9.49
C THR A 152 13.52 19.57 -8.86
N ALA A 153 13.95 18.92 -7.80
CA ALA A 153 15.28 19.09 -7.24
C ALA A 153 16.00 17.76 -7.38
N MET A 154 17.20 17.78 -7.93
CA MET A 154 18.11 16.68 -7.71
C MET A 154 18.18 16.55 -6.20
N PRO A 155 17.71 15.43 -5.60
CA PRO A 155 18.02 15.16 -4.21
C PRO A 155 19.51 15.37 -4.07
N GLN A 156 19.98 15.80 -2.91
CA GLN A 156 21.40 15.85 -2.71
C GLN A 156 21.90 14.44 -3.00
N LEU A 157 22.38 14.20 -4.23
CA LEU A 157 22.72 12.89 -4.82
C LEU A 157 23.63 12.06 -3.93
N PHE A 158 24.12 12.67 -2.87
CA PHE A 158 25.09 12.14 -1.94
C PHE A 158 24.82 12.60 -0.50
N THR A 159 23.56 12.91 -0.13
CA THR A 159 23.24 12.94 1.29
C THR A 159 23.40 11.51 1.79
N GLU A 160 24.63 11.21 2.21
CA GLU A 160 24.88 9.97 2.88
C GLU A 160 23.98 9.92 4.11
N TYR A 161 23.11 8.93 4.10
CA TYR A 161 22.55 8.47 5.34
C TYR A 161 23.74 8.10 6.23
N ASP A 162 23.88 8.79 7.35
CA ASP A 162 25.05 8.64 8.23
C ASP A 162 25.09 7.23 8.83
N ARG A 163 25.77 6.30 8.11
CA ARG A 163 26.06 4.96 8.62
C ARG A 163 27.16 4.96 9.68
N ALA A 164 27.90 6.05 9.89
CA ALA A 164 28.94 6.11 10.88
C ALA A 164 28.38 5.90 12.30
N ASN A 165 27.13 6.31 12.52
CA ASN A 165 26.41 6.05 13.77
C ASN A 165 25.65 4.71 13.78
N GLY A 166 25.77 3.90 12.70
CA GLY A 166 25.14 2.59 12.56
C GLY A 166 23.62 2.61 12.47
N PHE A 167 23.06 1.41 12.47
CA PHE A 167 21.64 1.13 12.65
C PHE A 167 21.47 0.39 13.97
N ASP A 168 20.41 0.67 14.72
CA ASP A 168 20.02 -0.17 15.85
C ASP A 168 19.72 -1.61 15.42
N ARG A 169 19.16 -1.76 14.19
CA ARG A 169 18.99 -3.05 13.53
C ARG A 169 19.30 -2.96 12.04
N GLU A 170 20.35 -3.63 11.63
CA GLU A 170 20.64 -3.93 10.22
C GLU A 170 19.60 -4.91 9.67
N ILE A 171 19.50 -5.01 8.34
CA ILE A 171 18.49 -5.82 7.66
C ILE A 171 18.48 -7.30 8.12
N THR A 172 19.62 -7.86 8.44
CA THR A 172 19.71 -9.24 8.98
C THR A 172 18.95 -9.37 10.31
N ALA A 173 19.17 -8.44 11.24
CA ALA A 173 18.47 -8.42 12.53
C ALA A 173 16.97 -8.09 12.38
N VAL A 174 16.59 -7.32 11.36
CA VAL A 174 15.18 -7.10 11.00
C VAL A 174 14.53 -8.41 10.56
N THR A 175 15.20 -9.18 9.70
CA THR A 175 14.68 -10.46 9.21
C THR A 175 14.62 -11.58 10.26
N GLU A 176 15.32 -11.45 11.37
CA GLU A 176 15.21 -12.38 12.50
C GLU A 176 13.87 -12.24 13.24
N VAL A 177 13.31 -11.03 13.28
CA VAL A 177 12.07 -10.76 14.01
C VAL A 177 10.85 -10.65 13.09
N MET A 178 11.03 -10.20 11.85
CA MET A 178 9.95 -10.03 10.88
C MET A 178 9.78 -11.26 9.98
N PRO A 179 8.54 -11.71 9.76
CA PRO A 179 8.26 -12.84 8.85
C PRO A 179 8.39 -12.47 7.37
N HIS A 180 8.36 -11.18 7.04
CA HIS A 180 8.41 -10.68 5.67
C HIS A 180 9.71 -11.08 4.96
N ARG A 181 9.60 -11.42 3.66
CA ARG A 181 10.74 -11.76 2.78
C ARG A 181 10.55 -11.12 1.42
N PHE A 182 11.60 -11.18 0.59
CA PHE A 182 11.49 -10.75 -0.80
C PHE A 182 10.30 -11.44 -1.48
N PRO A 183 9.52 -10.75 -2.30
CA PRO A 183 9.67 -9.34 -2.69
C PRO A 183 8.87 -8.35 -1.82
N PHE A 184 8.39 -8.75 -0.65
CA PHE A 184 7.51 -7.95 0.21
C PHE A 184 8.16 -7.51 1.53
N LEU A 185 9.49 -7.51 1.61
CA LEU A 185 10.25 -6.87 2.68
C LEU A 185 10.62 -5.46 2.21
N LEU A 186 10.04 -4.44 2.81
CA LEU A 186 9.99 -3.08 2.29
C LEU A 186 10.74 -2.04 3.12
N ILE A 187 11.57 -2.47 4.07
CA ILE A 187 12.48 -1.61 4.84
C ILE A 187 13.91 -2.13 4.71
N ASP A 188 14.88 -1.22 4.71
CA ASP A 188 16.30 -1.57 4.54
C ASP A 188 17.06 -1.64 5.86
N GLY A 189 16.49 -1.07 6.92
CA GLY A 189 17.02 -1.12 8.28
C GLY A 189 16.27 -0.19 9.23
N ILE A 190 16.50 -0.37 10.52
CA ILE A 190 15.98 0.49 11.59
C ILE A 190 17.13 1.34 12.13
N LYS A 191 17.04 2.65 11.95
CA LYS A 191 18.05 3.62 12.40
C LYS A 191 18.09 3.73 13.89
N THR A 192 16.93 3.98 14.47
CA THR A 192 16.73 4.04 15.93
C THR A 192 15.42 3.40 16.30
N MET A 193 15.36 2.78 17.47
CA MET A 193 14.12 2.26 18.02
C MET A 193 14.18 2.21 19.55
N ASP A 194 13.02 2.44 20.15
CA ASP A 194 12.74 2.17 21.55
C ASP A 194 11.36 1.48 21.69
N ASP A 195 10.81 1.43 22.88
CA ASP A 195 9.52 0.77 23.13
C ASP A 195 8.32 1.47 22.48
N ALA A 196 8.45 2.72 22.06
CA ALA A 196 7.35 3.56 21.61
C ALA A 196 7.59 4.25 20.27
N HIS A 197 8.82 4.22 19.77
CA HIS A 197 9.21 4.95 18.58
C HIS A 197 10.21 4.15 17.74
N ALA A 198 10.07 4.23 16.41
CA ALA A 198 11.04 3.68 15.48
C ALA A 198 11.26 4.63 14.30
N VAL A 199 12.51 4.70 13.85
CA VAL A 199 12.90 5.36 12.61
C VAL A 199 13.52 4.33 11.68
N ALA A 200 12.84 4.03 10.58
CA ALA A 200 13.33 3.12 9.56
C ALA A 200 13.79 3.88 8.31
N VAL A 201 14.57 3.21 7.50
CA VAL A 201 15.04 3.71 6.19
C VAL A 201 14.62 2.75 5.10
N LYS A 202 14.20 3.32 3.96
CA LYS A 202 13.94 2.61 2.72
C LYS A 202 14.52 3.39 1.55
N ASN A 203 15.41 2.78 0.78
CA ASN A 203 15.89 3.34 -0.48
C ASN A 203 14.99 2.85 -1.62
N LEU A 204 14.45 3.75 -2.41
CA LEU A 204 13.66 3.40 -3.58
C LEU A 204 14.54 3.22 -4.79
N THR A 205 14.52 2.04 -5.36
CA THR A 205 15.31 1.72 -6.56
C THR A 205 14.43 1.50 -7.77
N GLY A 206 14.89 1.91 -8.94
CA GLY A 206 14.24 1.60 -10.22
C GLY A 206 14.14 0.10 -10.54
N GLY A 207 14.81 -0.74 -9.76
CA GLY A 207 14.70 -2.20 -9.85
C GLY A 207 13.52 -2.80 -9.07
N GLU A 208 12.77 -2.00 -8.30
CA GLU A 208 11.58 -2.47 -7.57
C GLU A 208 10.37 -2.58 -8.51
N ALA A 209 10.50 -3.47 -9.49
CA ALA A 209 9.52 -3.66 -10.55
C ALA A 209 8.09 -3.89 -10.05
N MET A 210 7.93 -4.48 -8.86
CA MET A 210 6.64 -4.82 -8.28
C MET A 210 5.80 -3.60 -7.90
N PHE A 211 6.41 -2.49 -7.53
CA PHE A 211 5.71 -1.36 -6.92
C PHE A 211 5.67 -0.11 -7.79
N MET A 212 6.50 -0.05 -8.82
CA MET A 212 6.79 1.19 -9.54
C MET A 212 6.42 1.14 -11.02
N HIS A 213 5.61 0.17 -11.43
CA HIS A 213 5.18 0.07 -12.81
C HIS A 213 3.90 0.83 -13.06
N THR A 214 4.08 2.06 -13.52
CA THR A 214 3.12 2.71 -14.38
C THR A 214 3.53 2.47 -15.84
N ALA A 215 2.57 2.53 -16.78
CA ALA A 215 2.90 2.54 -18.19
C ALA A 215 3.72 3.78 -18.47
N GLU A 216 4.83 3.61 -19.19
CA GLU A 216 5.65 4.71 -19.69
C GLU A 216 6.27 5.58 -18.59
N ASP A 217 7.50 5.84 -18.64
CA ASP A 217 8.39 6.87 -18.02
C ASP A 217 7.96 7.60 -16.72
N TYR A 218 6.83 7.26 -16.09
CA TYR A 218 6.38 7.84 -14.83
C TYR A 218 6.29 6.77 -13.75
N ALA A 219 7.39 6.54 -13.07
CA ALA A 219 7.45 5.63 -11.93
C ALA A 219 7.20 6.41 -10.63
N VAL A 220 6.14 6.06 -9.91
CA VAL A 220 5.79 6.61 -8.60
C VAL A 220 5.41 5.47 -7.65
N MET A 221 5.80 5.58 -6.38
CA MET A 221 5.43 4.58 -5.38
C MET A 221 3.94 4.72 -5.06
N PRO A 222 3.14 3.64 -5.19
CA PRO A 222 1.75 3.67 -4.78
C PRO A 222 1.58 4.01 -3.30
N GLU A 223 0.62 4.87 -2.97
CA GLU A 223 0.35 5.30 -1.59
C GLU A 223 -0.03 4.12 -0.68
N THR A 224 -0.65 3.08 -1.23
CA THR A 224 -0.96 1.83 -0.51
C THR A 224 0.29 1.10 -0.04
N ILE A 225 1.38 1.16 -0.84
CA ILE A 225 2.68 0.58 -0.46
C ILE A 225 3.39 1.45 0.58
N LEU A 226 3.21 2.78 0.56
CA LEU A 226 3.71 3.64 1.63
C LEU A 226 3.09 3.29 2.99
N CYS A 227 1.79 2.91 3.01
CA CYS A 227 1.16 2.37 4.22
C CYS A 227 1.87 1.10 4.72
N GLU A 228 2.23 0.19 3.81
CA GLU A 228 2.93 -1.05 4.17
C GLU A 228 4.34 -0.79 4.70
N ILE A 229 5.09 0.09 4.06
CA ILE A 229 6.44 0.47 4.51
C ILE A 229 6.41 0.98 5.96
N MET A 230 5.45 1.87 6.28
CA MET A 230 5.25 2.35 7.65
C MET A 230 4.87 1.24 8.61
N ALA A 231 3.99 0.35 8.18
CA ALA A 231 3.57 -0.75 9.03
C ALA A 231 4.70 -1.72 9.34
N GLN A 232 5.55 -1.99 8.36
CA GLN A 232 6.73 -2.84 8.56
C GLN A 232 7.73 -2.19 9.51
N ALA A 233 7.94 -0.89 9.45
CA ALA A 233 8.76 -0.16 10.41
C ALA A 233 8.23 -0.32 11.84
N GLY A 234 6.92 -0.13 12.04
CA GLY A 234 6.28 -0.33 13.34
C GLY A 234 6.25 -1.80 13.77
N CYS A 235 6.01 -2.71 12.83
CA CYS A 235 5.99 -4.16 13.10
C CYS A 235 7.34 -4.67 13.58
N ALA A 236 8.45 -4.23 12.97
CA ALA A 236 9.79 -4.59 13.37
C ALA A 236 10.08 -4.18 14.83
N CYS A 237 9.63 -2.99 15.24
CA CYS A 237 9.75 -2.53 16.61
C CYS A 237 8.94 -3.40 17.60
N VAL A 238 7.68 -3.71 17.24
CA VAL A 238 6.80 -4.49 18.13
C VAL A 238 7.22 -5.95 18.22
N LEU A 239 7.61 -6.58 17.11
CA LEU A 239 8.03 -7.99 17.07
C LEU A 239 9.42 -8.22 17.67
N ALA A 240 10.24 -7.17 17.77
CA ALA A 240 11.53 -7.25 18.45
C ALA A 240 11.42 -7.43 19.97
N ARG A 241 10.24 -7.22 20.56
CA ARG A 241 10.01 -7.43 21.99
C ARG A 241 10.01 -8.91 22.31
N PRO A 242 10.67 -9.37 23.41
CA PRO A 242 10.80 -10.78 23.74
C PRO A 242 9.47 -11.56 23.79
N GLU A 243 8.41 -10.92 24.29
CA GLU A 243 7.07 -11.52 24.41
C GLU A 243 6.37 -11.75 23.06
N ASN A 244 6.87 -11.15 21.99
CA ASN A 244 6.32 -11.24 20.64
C ASN A 244 7.18 -12.11 19.71
N ASN A 245 8.22 -12.74 20.22
CA ASN A 245 9.08 -13.58 19.41
C ASN A 245 8.30 -14.71 18.71
N GLY A 246 8.49 -14.86 17.41
CA GLY A 246 7.81 -15.86 16.58
C GLY A 246 6.36 -15.55 16.21
N LYS A 247 5.82 -14.41 16.62
CA LYS A 247 4.45 -13.99 16.29
C LYS A 247 4.37 -13.23 14.97
N LEU A 248 3.13 -13.05 14.48
CA LEU A 248 2.81 -12.26 13.30
C LEU A 248 2.15 -10.95 13.71
N GLY A 249 2.53 -9.87 13.04
CA GLY A 249 1.81 -8.60 13.08
C GLY A 249 0.86 -8.51 11.88
N LEU A 250 -0.44 -8.47 12.13
CA LEU A 250 -1.46 -8.36 11.09
C LEU A 250 -2.18 -7.02 11.17
N PHE A 251 -2.44 -6.39 10.03
CA PHE A 251 -3.30 -5.21 9.98
C PHE A 251 -4.70 -5.53 10.46
N ALA A 252 -5.21 -4.70 11.38
CA ALA A 252 -6.63 -4.67 11.74
C ALA A 252 -7.34 -3.49 11.06
N ALA A 253 -6.70 -2.32 10.99
CA ALA A 253 -7.21 -1.17 10.28
C ALA A 253 -6.10 -0.19 9.88
N LEU A 254 -6.37 0.57 8.82
CA LEU A 254 -5.66 1.81 8.45
C LEU A 254 -6.64 2.97 8.54
N MET A 255 -6.17 4.13 8.98
CA MET A 255 -6.99 5.32 9.18
C MET A 255 -6.18 6.58 8.89
N ASP A 256 -6.90 7.61 8.46
CA ASP A 256 -6.36 8.98 8.33
C ASP A 256 -5.06 9.04 7.51
N ALA A 257 -4.97 8.20 6.44
CA ALA A 257 -3.83 8.30 5.55
C ALA A 257 -3.99 9.50 4.61
N GLU A 258 -2.88 10.22 4.40
CA GLU A 258 -2.84 11.38 3.50
C GLU A 258 -1.52 11.44 2.74
N SER A 259 -1.62 11.62 1.42
CA SER A 259 -0.49 11.83 0.51
C SER A 259 -0.30 13.32 0.25
N PHE A 260 0.90 13.82 0.51
CA PHE A 260 1.29 15.23 0.33
C PHE A 260 2.18 15.43 -0.89
N ALA A 261 2.99 14.41 -1.24
CA ALA A 261 3.91 14.46 -2.37
C ALA A 261 4.10 13.07 -2.98
N PRO A 262 4.31 12.97 -4.30
CA PRO A 262 4.72 11.73 -4.93
C PRO A 262 6.14 11.34 -4.49
N VAL A 263 6.43 10.05 -4.51
CA VAL A 263 7.71 9.48 -4.11
C VAL A 263 8.25 8.66 -5.28
N TYR A 264 9.52 8.87 -5.63
CA TYR A 264 10.12 8.39 -6.87
C TYR A 264 11.30 7.43 -6.65
N PRO A 265 11.69 6.66 -7.69
CA PRO A 265 12.98 5.96 -7.69
C PRO A 265 14.13 6.94 -7.50
N GLY A 266 15.07 6.58 -6.63
CA GLY A 266 16.17 7.46 -6.23
C GLY A 266 15.92 8.21 -4.92
N ASP A 267 14.67 8.29 -4.44
CA ASP A 267 14.39 8.84 -3.13
C ASP A 267 14.83 7.89 -2.02
N GLN A 268 15.27 8.46 -0.90
CA GLN A 268 15.44 7.76 0.35
C GLN A 268 14.34 8.18 1.31
N LEU A 269 13.56 7.20 1.76
CA LEU A 269 12.51 7.41 2.73
C LEU A 269 13.06 7.31 4.15
N VAL A 270 12.77 8.32 4.96
CA VAL A 270 12.88 8.26 6.42
C VAL A 270 11.47 8.02 6.95
N VAL A 271 11.28 6.89 7.63
CA VAL A 271 9.99 6.41 8.08
C VAL A 271 9.95 6.47 9.60
N GLU A 272 9.22 7.42 10.14
CA GLU A 272 9.02 7.56 11.58
C GLU A 272 7.70 6.93 12.00
N VAL A 273 7.71 6.11 13.04
CA VAL A 273 6.51 5.48 13.58
C VAL A 273 6.46 5.64 15.10
N ASP A 274 5.37 6.21 15.59
CA ASP A 274 5.05 6.32 17.02
C ASP A 274 4.11 5.18 17.41
N LEU A 275 4.47 4.43 18.44
CA LEU A 275 3.80 3.21 18.90
C LEU A 275 3.50 3.30 20.39
N PRO A 276 2.41 3.99 20.80
CA PRO A 276 2.00 3.99 22.20
C PRO A 276 1.88 2.57 22.76
N PRO A 277 2.06 2.37 24.07
CA PRO A 277 1.98 1.05 24.67
C PRO A 277 0.74 0.28 24.25
N ALA A 278 0.94 -0.95 23.72
CA ALA A 278 -0.13 -1.80 23.26
C ALA A 278 -1.04 -2.25 24.43
N ARG A 279 -2.34 -2.33 24.19
CA ARG A 279 -3.28 -2.93 25.13
C ARG A 279 -3.54 -4.38 24.73
N LYS A 280 -2.99 -5.34 25.47
CA LYS A 280 -3.03 -6.78 25.15
C LYS A 280 -2.35 -7.04 23.80
N SER A 281 -3.01 -7.79 22.91
CA SER A 281 -2.54 -8.16 21.57
C SER A 281 -2.87 -7.15 20.47
N PHE A 282 -3.46 -5.98 20.81
CA PHE A 282 -3.79 -4.93 19.85
C PHE A 282 -2.94 -3.68 20.10
N GLY A 283 -2.34 -3.16 19.04
CA GLY A 283 -1.59 -1.92 19.05
C GLY A 283 -2.18 -0.90 18.09
N LYS A 284 -1.88 0.36 18.35
CA LYS A 284 -2.15 1.49 17.46
C LYS A 284 -0.83 2.24 17.26
N GLY A 285 -0.59 2.72 16.04
CA GLY A 285 0.57 3.56 15.75
C GLY A 285 0.19 4.68 14.79
N THR A 286 1.06 5.66 14.69
CA THR A 286 0.98 6.73 13.69
C THR A 286 2.32 6.80 13.00
N GLY A 287 2.31 6.82 11.67
CA GLY A 287 3.52 6.86 10.85
C GLY A 287 3.58 8.10 9.98
N ARG A 288 4.80 8.53 9.69
CA ARG A 288 5.14 9.63 8.79
C ARG A 288 6.28 9.20 7.90
N ILE A 289 6.20 9.54 6.64
CA ILE A 289 7.27 9.29 5.66
C ILE A 289 7.79 10.64 5.19
N PHE A 290 9.11 10.80 5.22
CA PHE A 290 9.81 11.98 4.77
C PHE A 290 10.76 11.63 3.61
N VAL A 291 10.84 12.55 2.65
CA VAL A 291 11.84 12.58 1.58
C VAL A 291 12.56 13.92 1.68
N ASP A 292 13.88 13.92 1.80
CA ASP A 292 14.71 15.12 1.96
C ASP A 292 14.18 16.07 3.07
N GLY A 293 13.73 15.49 4.20
CA GLY A 293 13.20 16.22 5.34
C GLY A 293 11.80 16.82 5.14
N LYS A 294 11.15 16.58 3.98
CA LYS A 294 9.78 17.02 3.71
C LYS A 294 8.83 15.84 3.85
N MET A 295 7.72 16.06 4.56
CA MET A 295 6.71 15.01 4.73
C MET A 295 6.02 14.71 3.41
N ALA A 296 6.11 13.44 2.98
CA ALA A 296 5.47 12.94 1.78
C ALA A 296 4.16 12.19 2.06
N PHE A 297 4.07 11.50 3.21
CA PHE A 297 2.93 10.67 3.54
C PHE A 297 2.75 10.52 5.05
N THR A 298 1.51 10.31 5.50
CA THR A 298 1.18 9.97 6.90
C THR A 298 0.02 8.98 6.95
N SER A 299 -0.05 8.18 8.02
CA SER A 299 -1.21 7.32 8.32
C SER A 299 -1.22 6.90 9.78
N SER A 300 -2.40 6.58 10.28
CA SER A 300 -2.61 5.84 11.53
C SER A 300 -2.92 4.38 11.21
N LEU A 301 -2.37 3.47 12.00
CA LEU A 301 -2.55 2.04 11.80
C LEU A 301 -2.96 1.35 13.11
N MET A 302 -3.76 0.31 12.99
CA MET A 302 -4.05 -0.64 14.07
C MET A 302 -3.60 -2.01 13.62
N PHE A 303 -2.98 -2.73 14.53
CA PHE A 303 -2.47 -4.08 14.27
C PHE A 303 -2.82 -5.04 15.41
N ALA A 304 -2.91 -6.30 15.07
CA ALA A 304 -3.02 -7.40 16.01
C ALA A 304 -1.73 -8.24 15.98
N ILE A 305 -1.27 -8.65 17.15
CA ILE A 305 -0.18 -9.60 17.29
C ILE A 305 -0.80 -10.97 17.54
N VAL A 306 -0.54 -11.90 16.64
CA VAL A 306 -1.14 -13.23 16.64
C VAL A 306 -0.07 -14.31 16.56
N ASP A 307 -0.38 -15.50 17.09
CA ASP A 307 0.45 -16.67 16.89
C ASP A 307 0.26 -17.17 15.44
N PRO A 308 1.33 -17.63 14.75
CA PRO A 308 1.20 -18.30 13.47
C PRO A 308 0.28 -19.51 13.59
N ALA A 309 -0.68 -19.68 12.64
CA ALA A 309 -1.57 -20.84 12.60
C ALA A 309 -0.84 -22.12 12.14
#